data_605f1a346380ab08e801b1f40e1a2466
#
_entry.id   605f1a346380ab08e801b1f40e1a2466
#
_cell.length_a   1.000
_cell.length_b   1.000
_cell.length_c   1.000
_cell.angle_alpha   90.00
_cell.angle_beta   90.00
_cell.angle_gamma   90.00
#
_symmetry.space_group_name_H-M   'P 1'
#
loop_
_entity.id
_entity.type
_entity.pdbx_description
1 polymer ?
#
loop_
_entity_poly.entity_id
_entity_poly.type
_entity_poly.pdbx_seq_one_letter_code
_entity_poly.pdbx_strand_id
1 'polypeptide(L)'
;MNKFIFKKPISSLEDRIKKTPKDNPKRGHWTNERGLSMYVPVDSQTEIIALLKTFNLKGINYIEAMADFRNCSLNTVYLEHMSILRYINFSECDRLCADHWNTINYLNCSTWTRSKVRKYRKSHSLSWHERNDRTTCDLVPTKINAFFLHLGGIAECKYAYKYINK
;
A
#
# COMPACT_ATOMS: atom_id res chain seq x y z
N MET A 1 -17.51 -0.67 18.78
CA MET A 1 -16.98 0.10 17.63
C MET A 1 -15.52 0.43 17.93
N ASN A 2 -14.57 -0.38 17.43
CA ASN A 2 -13.14 -0.13 17.64
C ASN A 2 -12.76 1.14 16.86
N LYS A 3 -12.54 2.23 17.55
CA LYS A 3 -11.96 3.45 16.97
C LYS A 3 -10.49 3.15 16.67
N PHE A 4 -10.20 2.74 15.43
CA PHE A 4 -8.83 2.75 14.94
C PHE A 4 -8.36 4.20 14.90
N ILE A 5 -7.51 4.57 15.84
CA ILE A 5 -6.87 5.88 15.87
C ILE A 5 -5.78 5.84 14.81
N PHE A 6 -6.07 6.36 13.62
CA PHE A 6 -5.07 6.51 12.57
C PHE A 6 -3.95 7.43 13.08
N LYS A 7 -2.77 6.87 13.23
CA LYS A 7 -1.59 7.63 13.64
C LYS A 7 -1.14 8.52 12.48
N LYS A 8 -0.88 9.79 12.75
CA LYS A 8 -0.29 10.69 11.75
C LYS A 8 1.11 10.22 11.35
N PRO A 9 1.55 10.48 10.09
CA PRO A 9 2.93 10.25 9.68
C PRO A 9 3.90 10.99 10.61
N ILE A 10 5.06 10.40 10.88
CA ILE A 10 6.17 11.03 11.64
C ILE A 10 7.06 11.81 10.68
N SER A 11 7.24 11.29 9.46
CA SER A 11 8.01 11.96 8.42
C SER A 11 7.40 13.32 8.07
N SER A 12 8.26 14.28 7.71
CA SER A 12 7.81 15.56 7.17
C SER A 12 7.16 15.39 5.78
N LEU A 13 6.31 16.34 5.40
CA LEU A 13 5.76 16.38 4.04
C LEU A 13 6.90 16.44 3.00
N GLU A 14 7.94 17.23 3.26
CA GLU A 14 9.11 17.35 2.39
C GLU A 14 9.83 16.01 2.17
N ASP A 15 10.04 15.23 3.24
CA ASP A 15 10.66 13.91 3.14
C ASP A 15 9.82 12.93 2.34
N ARG A 16 8.50 12.99 2.50
CA ARG A 16 7.57 12.18 1.69
C ARG A 16 7.59 12.60 0.21
N ILE A 17 7.54 13.91 -0.09
CA ILE A 17 7.62 14.42 -1.47
C ILE A 17 8.90 13.95 -2.17
N LYS A 18 10.05 13.95 -1.50
CA LYS A 18 11.32 13.45 -2.06
C LYS A 18 11.22 12.00 -2.55
N LYS A 19 10.32 11.19 -1.96
CA LYS A 19 10.11 9.78 -2.29
C LYS A 19 9.01 9.53 -3.32
N THR A 20 8.23 10.54 -3.70
CA THR A 20 7.25 10.41 -4.78
C THR A 20 7.91 10.44 -6.15
N PRO A 21 7.27 9.92 -7.22
CA PRO A 21 7.83 10.01 -8.57
C PRO A 21 7.99 11.48 -9.00
N LYS A 22 8.98 11.73 -9.84
CA LYS A 22 9.12 13.00 -10.58
C LYS A 22 8.43 12.86 -11.92
N ASP A 23 8.03 13.99 -12.51
CA ASP A 23 7.60 14.01 -13.91
C ASP A 23 8.69 13.46 -14.80
N ASN A 24 8.32 12.54 -15.67
CA ASN A 24 9.24 11.85 -16.55
C ASN A 24 8.52 11.40 -17.82
N PRO A 25 8.98 11.82 -19.04
CA PRO A 25 8.32 11.50 -20.29
C PRO A 25 8.28 9.99 -20.63
N LYS A 26 9.10 9.18 -19.95
CA LYS A 26 9.10 7.71 -20.09
C LYS A 26 8.35 6.99 -18.99
N ARG A 27 7.88 7.70 -17.96
CA ARG A 27 7.24 7.07 -16.80
C ARG A 27 5.83 7.61 -16.54
N GLY A 28 5.68 8.90 -16.34
CA GLY A 28 4.40 9.51 -15.98
C GLY A 28 4.56 10.97 -15.56
N HIS A 29 3.43 11.57 -15.25
CA HIS A 29 3.34 12.98 -14.88
C HIS A 29 2.27 13.19 -13.79
N TRP A 30 2.41 14.28 -13.06
CA TRP A 30 1.42 14.76 -12.13
C TRP A 30 0.33 15.55 -12.85
N THR A 31 -0.92 15.34 -12.45
CA THR A 31 -2.04 16.12 -13.00
C THR A 31 -2.04 17.56 -12.51
N ASN A 32 -1.40 17.82 -11.39
CA ASN A 32 -1.21 19.13 -10.79
C ASN A 32 0.02 19.08 -9.87
N GLU A 33 -0.05 19.60 -8.65
CA GLU A 33 1.07 19.68 -7.72
C GLU A 33 1.57 18.28 -7.30
N ARG A 34 2.90 18.10 -7.34
CA ARG A 34 3.59 16.86 -6.97
C ARG A 34 3.30 16.47 -5.52
N GLY A 35 2.84 15.24 -5.34
CA GLY A 35 2.49 14.69 -4.03
C GLY A 35 1.13 15.12 -3.48
N LEU A 36 0.41 16.03 -4.18
CA LEU A 36 -0.91 16.53 -3.79
C LEU A 36 -1.98 16.34 -4.87
N SER A 37 -1.66 15.55 -5.89
CA SER A 37 -2.55 15.28 -7.03
C SER A 37 -2.41 13.83 -7.48
N MET A 38 -2.97 13.50 -8.64
CA MET A 38 -2.82 12.18 -9.24
C MET A 38 -1.53 12.10 -10.03
N TYR A 39 -0.78 10.99 -9.88
CA TYR A 39 0.29 10.62 -10.79
C TYR A 39 -0.25 9.65 -11.85
N VAL A 40 -0.08 9.99 -13.13
CA VAL A 40 -0.61 9.25 -14.27
C VAL A 40 0.54 8.67 -15.10
N PRO A 41 0.54 7.35 -15.38
CA PRO A 41 1.55 6.75 -16.28
C PRO A 41 1.40 7.28 -17.70
N VAL A 42 2.53 7.40 -18.44
CA VAL A 42 2.51 7.69 -19.88
C VAL A 42 2.10 6.45 -20.68
N ASP A 43 1.61 6.64 -21.92
CA ASP A 43 1.03 5.58 -22.77
C ASP A 43 1.98 4.40 -23.01
N SER A 44 3.29 4.59 -22.98
CA SER A 44 4.27 3.51 -23.10
C SER A 44 4.32 2.56 -21.91
N GLN A 45 3.72 2.94 -20.76
CA GLN A 45 3.61 2.08 -19.57
C GLN A 45 2.39 1.13 -19.68
N THR A 46 2.30 0.39 -20.77
CA THR A 46 1.12 -0.41 -21.15
C THR A 46 0.69 -1.42 -20.09
N GLU A 47 1.65 -2.07 -19.41
CA GLU A 47 1.36 -3.05 -18.36
C GLU A 47 0.73 -2.41 -17.12
N ILE A 48 1.27 -1.27 -16.67
CA ILE A 48 0.73 -0.53 -15.52
C ILE A 48 -0.65 0.01 -15.84
N ILE A 49 -0.83 0.55 -17.05
CA ILE A 49 -2.12 1.06 -17.51
C ILE A 49 -3.16 -0.07 -17.56
N ALA A 50 -2.79 -1.25 -18.09
CA ALA A 50 -3.68 -2.41 -18.11
C ALA A 50 -4.10 -2.83 -16.70
N LEU A 51 -3.18 -2.89 -15.75
CA LEU A 51 -3.48 -3.18 -14.36
C LEU A 51 -4.39 -2.12 -13.71
N LEU A 52 -4.12 -0.83 -13.92
CA LEU A 52 -4.97 0.24 -13.40
C LEU A 52 -6.40 0.16 -13.95
N LYS A 53 -6.54 -0.15 -15.24
CA LYS A 53 -7.85 -0.32 -15.90
C LYS A 53 -8.69 -1.42 -15.26
N THR A 54 -8.11 -2.50 -14.72
CA THR A 54 -8.87 -3.55 -14.00
C THR A 54 -9.59 -3.01 -12.77
N PHE A 55 -9.15 -1.85 -12.25
CA PHE A 55 -9.75 -1.15 -11.11
C PHE A 55 -10.48 0.15 -11.53
N ASN A 56 -10.69 0.37 -12.82
CA ASN A 56 -11.25 1.61 -13.38
C ASN A 56 -10.43 2.87 -13.01
N LEU A 57 -9.12 2.73 -12.90
CA LEU A 57 -8.21 3.83 -12.54
C LEU A 57 -7.38 4.29 -13.75
N LYS A 58 -7.03 5.59 -13.78
CA LYS A 58 -6.09 6.20 -14.75
C LYS A 58 -4.71 6.43 -14.13
N GLY A 59 -4.63 6.50 -12.82
CA GLY A 59 -3.42 6.76 -12.05
C GLY A 59 -3.71 6.57 -10.56
N ILE A 60 -2.77 6.97 -9.72
CA ILE A 60 -2.92 6.92 -8.27
C ILE A 60 -2.89 8.33 -7.70
N ASN A 61 -3.88 8.66 -6.87
CA ASN A 61 -3.91 9.90 -6.10
C ASN A 61 -2.90 9.86 -4.96
N TYR A 62 -2.34 11.01 -4.65
CA TYR A 62 -1.50 11.21 -3.48
C TYR A 62 -2.12 12.26 -2.57
N ILE A 63 -2.17 11.94 -1.29
CA ILE A 63 -2.65 12.82 -0.23
C ILE A 63 -1.47 13.09 0.69
N GLU A 64 -1.02 14.34 0.80
CA GLU A 64 0.17 14.71 1.56
C GLU A 64 1.40 13.83 1.22
N ALA A 65 1.62 13.57 -0.08
CA ALA A 65 2.67 12.73 -0.63
C ALA A 65 2.62 11.25 -0.22
N MET A 66 1.48 10.77 0.24
CA MET A 66 1.18 9.36 0.50
C MET A 66 0.33 8.80 -0.63
N ALA A 67 0.79 7.71 -1.26
CA ALA A 67 0.06 7.05 -2.34
C ALA A 67 -1.24 6.41 -1.80
N ASP A 68 -2.36 6.72 -2.42
CA ASP A 68 -3.68 6.19 -2.04
C ASP A 68 -4.04 4.97 -2.89
N PHE A 69 -3.78 3.79 -2.37
CA PHE A 69 -4.09 2.53 -3.04
C PHE A 69 -5.45 1.93 -2.67
N ARG A 70 -6.31 2.64 -1.93
CA ARG A 70 -7.61 2.11 -1.47
C ARG A 70 -8.46 1.56 -2.62
N ASN A 71 -8.47 2.24 -3.75
CA ASN A 71 -9.31 1.87 -4.91
C ASN A 71 -8.73 0.71 -5.75
N CYS A 72 -7.53 0.23 -5.45
CA CYS A 72 -6.94 -0.97 -6.04
C CYS A 72 -6.54 -2.03 -5.00
N SER A 73 -7.02 -1.90 -3.77
CA SER A 73 -6.81 -2.86 -2.70
C SER A 73 -7.86 -3.99 -2.77
N LEU A 74 -7.39 -5.24 -2.77
CA LEU A 74 -8.25 -6.42 -2.69
C LEU A 74 -8.71 -6.70 -1.27
N ASN A 75 -7.95 -6.28 -0.29
CA ASN A 75 -8.26 -6.38 1.13
C ASN A 75 -7.47 -5.36 1.94
N THR A 76 -8.05 -4.88 3.03
CA THR A 76 -7.38 -3.99 3.98
C THR A 76 -7.42 -4.62 5.35
N VAL A 77 -6.29 -4.65 6.02
CA VAL A 77 -6.15 -5.16 7.40
C VAL A 77 -5.48 -4.12 8.29
N TYR A 78 -5.66 -4.29 9.61
CA TYR A 78 -5.14 -3.36 10.60
C TYR A 78 -4.26 -4.10 11.59
N LEU A 79 -2.98 -3.73 11.61
CA LEU A 79 -2.00 -4.24 12.57
C LEU A 79 -2.13 -3.46 13.88
N GLU A 80 -2.09 -4.14 15.00
CA GLU A 80 -2.00 -3.49 16.30
C GLU A 80 -0.68 -2.74 16.44
N HIS A 81 0.42 -3.37 16.00
CA HIS A 81 1.77 -2.79 15.99
C HIS A 81 2.49 -3.15 14.69
N MET A 82 2.74 -2.15 13.85
CA MET A 82 3.56 -2.34 12.66
C MET A 82 5.05 -2.37 13.06
N SER A 83 5.74 -3.43 12.67
CA SER A 83 7.17 -3.64 12.90
C SER A 83 8.02 -2.96 11.82
N ILE A 84 9.28 -2.67 12.14
CA ILE A 84 10.30 -2.29 11.14
C ILE A 84 10.70 -3.48 10.24
N LEU A 85 10.30 -4.70 10.60
CA LEU A 85 10.60 -5.93 9.87
C LEU A 85 9.39 -6.35 9.03
N ARG A 86 9.46 -6.08 7.74
CA ARG A 86 8.36 -6.32 6.78
C ARG A 86 7.81 -7.74 6.81
N TYR A 87 8.65 -8.76 6.98
CA TYR A 87 8.20 -10.14 6.99
C TYR A 87 7.27 -10.46 8.17
N ILE A 88 7.44 -9.79 9.31
CA ILE A 88 6.54 -9.89 10.47
C ILE A 88 5.19 -9.30 10.13
N ASN A 89 5.17 -8.07 9.57
CA ASN A 89 3.95 -7.40 9.15
C ASN A 89 3.19 -8.24 8.12
N PHE A 90 3.87 -8.71 7.09
CA PHE A 90 3.24 -9.52 6.04
C PHE A 90 2.67 -10.84 6.57
N SER A 91 3.35 -11.48 7.51
CA SER A 91 2.86 -12.70 8.16
C SER A 91 1.57 -12.46 8.93
N GLU A 92 1.49 -11.36 9.66
CA GLU A 92 0.29 -10.99 10.42
C GLU A 92 -0.83 -10.49 9.50
N CYS A 93 -0.50 -9.73 8.46
CA CYS A 93 -1.46 -9.35 7.43
C CYS A 93 -2.09 -10.56 6.74
N ASP A 94 -1.27 -11.57 6.37
CA ASP A 94 -1.76 -12.81 5.76
C ASP A 94 -2.70 -13.58 6.71
N ARG A 95 -2.45 -13.56 8.04
CA ARG A 95 -3.33 -14.15 9.06
C ARG A 95 -4.66 -13.40 9.16
N LEU A 96 -4.61 -12.07 9.34
CA LEU A 96 -5.81 -11.23 9.45
C LEU A 96 -6.67 -11.27 8.18
N CYS A 97 -6.03 -11.34 7.03
CA CYS A 97 -6.70 -11.51 5.75
C CYS A 97 -7.44 -12.86 5.67
N ALA A 98 -6.82 -13.94 6.16
CA ALA A 98 -7.46 -15.26 6.21
C ALA A 98 -8.74 -15.22 7.08
N ASP A 99 -8.67 -14.59 8.25
CA ASP A 99 -9.82 -14.44 9.14
C ASP A 99 -10.95 -13.68 8.44
N HIS A 100 -10.64 -12.54 7.81
CA HIS A 100 -11.63 -11.76 7.05
C HIS A 100 -12.21 -12.55 5.86
N TRP A 101 -11.35 -13.19 5.04
CA TRP A 101 -11.80 -13.94 3.87
C TRP A 101 -12.67 -15.15 4.23
N ASN A 102 -12.44 -15.78 5.38
CA ASN A 102 -13.32 -16.82 5.92
C ASN A 102 -14.69 -16.24 6.29
N THR A 103 -14.72 -15.06 6.92
CA THR A 103 -15.98 -14.39 7.31
C THR A 103 -16.86 -14.06 6.10
N ILE A 104 -16.25 -13.61 4.99
CA ILE A 104 -16.97 -13.23 3.77
C ILE A 104 -17.09 -14.36 2.73
N ASN A 105 -16.63 -15.57 3.06
CA ASN A 105 -16.56 -16.71 2.15
C ASN A 105 -15.89 -16.37 0.79
N TYR A 106 -14.74 -15.68 0.85
CA TYR A 106 -14.02 -15.19 -0.32
C TYR A 106 -13.69 -16.33 -1.29
N LEU A 107 -14.05 -16.15 -2.58
CA LEU A 107 -13.94 -17.16 -3.64
C LEU A 107 -14.64 -18.50 -3.28
N ASN A 108 -15.76 -18.45 -2.59
CA ASN A 108 -16.50 -19.61 -2.09
C ASN A 108 -15.66 -20.56 -1.23
N CYS A 109 -14.73 -20.00 -0.45
CA CYS A 109 -13.83 -20.73 0.45
C CYS A 109 -13.90 -20.13 1.85
N SER A 110 -14.21 -20.97 2.84
CA SER A 110 -14.26 -20.61 4.28
C SER A 110 -13.14 -21.26 5.10
N THR A 111 -12.11 -21.79 4.43
CA THR A 111 -10.98 -22.48 5.06
C THR A 111 -9.64 -21.82 4.73
N TRP A 112 -9.64 -20.49 4.61
CA TRP A 112 -8.42 -19.73 4.44
C TRP A 112 -7.52 -19.84 5.67
N THR A 113 -6.23 -19.96 5.44
CA THR A 113 -5.19 -19.91 6.46
C THR A 113 -4.13 -18.90 6.05
N ARG A 114 -3.33 -18.45 6.99
CA ARG A 114 -2.16 -17.59 6.69
C ARG A 114 -1.34 -18.12 5.51
N SER A 115 -1.06 -19.43 5.50
CA SER A 115 -0.28 -20.07 4.44
C SER A 115 -0.98 -20.02 3.08
N LYS A 116 -2.30 -20.27 3.03
CA LYS A 116 -3.10 -20.17 1.81
C LYS A 116 -3.14 -18.73 1.28
N VAL A 117 -3.33 -17.73 2.15
CA VAL A 117 -3.28 -16.31 1.74
C VAL A 117 -1.91 -15.95 1.19
N ARG A 118 -0.83 -16.35 1.88
CA ARG A 118 0.54 -16.12 1.39
C ARG A 118 0.77 -16.75 0.01
N LYS A 119 0.30 -17.97 -0.22
CA LYS A 119 0.40 -18.66 -1.51
C LYS A 119 -0.40 -17.93 -2.59
N TYR A 120 -1.65 -17.58 -2.29
CA TYR A 120 -2.54 -16.80 -3.17
C TYR A 120 -1.91 -15.47 -3.56
N ARG A 121 -1.45 -14.69 -2.57
CA ARG A 121 -0.79 -13.40 -2.79
C ARG A 121 0.40 -13.51 -3.74
N LYS A 122 1.26 -14.52 -3.53
CA LYS A 122 2.42 -14.75 -4.40
C LYS A 122 2.03 -15.15 -5.81
N SER A 123 1.07 -16.09 -5.97
CA SER A 123 0.64 -16.57 -7.28
C SER A 123 -0.11 -15.52 -8.10
N HIS A 124 -0.72 -14.52 -7.45
CA HIS A 124 -1.45 -13.43 -8.09
C HIS A 124 -0.64 -12.11 -8.14
N SER A 125 0.68 -12.17 -7.85
CA SER A 125 1.56 -11.00 -7.85
C SER A 125 1.02 -9.84 -7.00
N LEU A 126 0.56 -10.16 -5.79
CA LEU A 126 0.06 -9.21 -4.81
C LEU A 126 1.08 -8.98 -3.70
N SER A 127 1.07 -7.78 -3.14
CA SER A 127 1.93 -7.33 -2.05
C SER A 127 1.13 -6.54 -1.03
N TRP A 128 1.51 -6.62 0.23
CA TRP A 128 1.00 -5.71 1.24
C TRP A 128 1.68 -4.35 1.11
N HIS A 129 0.87 -3.31 0.99
CA HIS A 129 1.28 -1.92 1.11
C HIS A 129 1.04 -1.47 2.56
N GLU A 130 2.12 -1.15 3.27
CA GLU A 130 2.07 -0.63 4.64
C GLU A 130 1.89 0.89 4.58
N ARG A 131 0.74 1.41 5.07
CA ARG A 131 0.45 2.85 5.06
C ARG A 131 1.28 3.63 6.09
N ASN A 132 1.39 4.93 5.88
CA ASN A 132 2.14 5.84 6.74
C ASN A 132 1.54 6.00 8.15
N ASP A 133 0.31 5.56 8.38
CA ASP A 133 -0.32 5.54 9.71
C ASP A 133 0.27 4.48 10.65
N ARG A 134 1.16 3.60 10.15
CA ARG A 134 1.80 2.50 10.88
C ARG A 134 0.83 1.49 11.49
N THR A 135 -0.33 1.34 10.87
CA THR A 135 -1.40 0.45 11.35
C THR A 135 -2.05 -0.28 10.17
N THR A 136 -2.35 0.44 9.10
CA THR A 136 -3.14 -0.08 7.97
C THR A 136 -2.24 -0.70 6.91
N CYS A 137 -2.65 -1.86 6.40
CA CYS A 137 -2.02 -2.52 5.26
C CYS A 137 -3.06 -2.85 4.20
N ASP A 138 -2.77 -2.51 2.95
CA ASP A 138 -3.59 -2.81 1.78
C ASP A 138 -2.97 -3.93 0.95
N LEU A 139 -3.78 -4.90 0.54
CA LEU A 139 -3.36 -5.95 -0.39
C LEU A 139 -3.52 -5.44 -1.83
N VAL A 140 -2.42 -5.13 -2.50
CA VAL A 140 -2.42 -4.45 -3.79
C VAL A 140 -1.57 -5.19 -4.83
N PRO A 141 -1.78 -4.99 -6.15
CA PRO A 141 -0.88 -5.52 -7.17
C PRO A 141 0.55 -5.03 -6.95
N THR A 142 1.51 -5.96 -6.88
CA THR A 142 2.92 -5.66 -6.60
C THR A 142 3.49 -4.64 -7.58
N LYS A 143 3.12 -4.73 -8.87
CA LYS A 143 3.60 -3.80 -9.90
C LYS A 143 3.08 -2.39 -9.70
N ILE A 144 1.81 -2.22 -9.30
CA ILE A 144 1.24 -0.91 -8.95
C ILE A 144 1.98 -0.35 -7.74
N ASN A 145 2.11 -1.11 -6.65
CA ASN A 145 2.82 -0.67 -5.45
C ASN A 145 4.27 -0.22 -5.73
N ALA A 146 4.98 -0.95 -6.60
CA ALA A 146 6.36 -0.62 -6.98
C ALA A 146 6.46 0.57 -7.97
N PHE A 147 5.50 0.71 -8.87
CA PHE A 147 5.53 1.79 -9.87
C PHE A 147 5.25 3.15 -9.22
N PHE A 148 4.29 3.25 -8.34
CA PHE A 148 3.90 4.48 -7.66
C PHE A 148 4.76 4.69 -6.41
N LEU A 149 5.96 5.24 -6.61
CA LEU A 149 6.97 5.46 -5.56
C LEU A 149 6.42 6.33 -4.42
N HIS A 150 6.73 5.94 -3.21
CA HIS A 150 6.30 6.66 -2.00
C HIS A 150 7.16 6.29 -0.79
N LEU A 151 7.08 7.07 0.25
CA LEU A 151 7.59 6.71 1.57
C LEU A 151 6.49 5.93 2.30
N GLY A 152 6.69 4.63 2.53
CA GLY A 152 5.69 3.75 3.15
C GLY A 152 5.84 3.58 4.65
N GLY A 153 4.95 2.78 5.25
CA GLY A 153 4.85 2.57 6.70
C GLY A 153 6.13 2.04 7.36
N ILE A 154 6.91 1.19 6.69
CA ILE A 154 8.22 0.73 7.21
C ILE A 154 9.18 1.91 7.46
N ALA A 155 9.21 2.89 6.56
CA ALA A 155 10.03 4.07 6.77
C ALA A 155 9.52 4.88 7.96
N GLU A 156 8.21 5.04 8.11
CA GLU A 156 7.60 5.69 9.28
C GLU A 156 7.94 4.96 10.58
N CYS A 157 7.93 3.62 10.60
CA CYS A 157 8.35 2.84 11.76
C CYS A 157 9.83 3.07 12.10
N LYS A 158 10.70 3.20 11.08
CA LYS A 158 12.12 3.52 11.30
C LYS A 158 12.32 4.94 11.85
N TYR A 159 11.53 5.92 11.38
CA TYR A 159 11.51 7.25 11.98
C TYR A 159 11.08 7.18 13.45
N ALA A 160 10.00 6.50 13.78
CA ALA A 160 9.53 6.30 15.15
C ALA A 160 10.64 5.69 16.05
N TYR A 161 11.27 4.62 15.57
CA TYR A 161 12.34 3.93 16.29
C TYR A 161 13.53 4.86 16.63
N LYS A 162 13.92 5.73 15.70
CA LYS A 162 15.00 6.71 15.93
C LYS A 162 14.64 7.75 16.98
N TYR A 163 13.36 8.14 17.11
CA TYR A 163 12.94 9.13 18.09
C TYR A 163 12.75 8.53 19.49
N ILE A 164 12.41 7.24 19.61
CA ILE A 164 12.22 6.55 20.88
C ILE A 164 13.57 6.20 21.56
N ASN A 165 14.62 5.99 20.74
CA ASN A 165 15.95 5.56 21.22
C ASN A 165 16.98 6.71 21.26
N LYS A 166 16.53 7.95 21.26
CA LYS A 166 17.31 9.15 21.59
C LYS A 166 16.97 9.64 22.98
#